data_9fce8aad438ee1946e6f9d8860d4f7a9
#
_entry.id   9fce8aad438ee1946e6f9d8860d4f7a9
#
_cell.length_a   1.000
_cell.length_b   1.000
_cell.length_c   1.000
_cell.angle_alpha   90.00
_cell.angle_beta   90.00
_cell.angle_gamma   90.00
#
_symmetry.space_group_name_H-M   'P 1'
#
loop_
_entity.id
_entity.type
_entity.pdbx_description
1 polymer ?
#
loop_
_entity_poly.entity_id
_entity_poly.type
_entity_poly.pdbx_seq_one_letter_code
_entity_poly.pdbx_strand_id
1 'polypeptide(L)'
;MKKILQDLSFAETEEKVLSLGEKKFRAKQLFEGLMQGRRISDITSLSGAFKARLLEEYEDEPVRIKETFYSSDGTEKYLFSLSDGNLVEGVLMKYKYGYTQCISTQVGCRMGCKFCASTLGGLVRNLSAGEILSQILVVNALHRGCLLYTSDAADDRISVD
;
A
#
# COMPACT_ATOMS: atom_id res chain seq x y z
N MET A 1 15.11 -7.79 -7.19
CA MET A 1 13.87 -7.39 -6.53
C MET A 1 12.75 -7.42 -7.56
N LYS A 2 11.63 -8.04 -7.25
CA LYS A 2 10.47 -8.08 -8.16
C LYS A 2 9.81 -6.70 -8.23
N LYS A 3 9.08 -6.45 -9.32
CA LYS A 3 8.31 -5.22 -9.51
C LYS A 3 7.04 -5.24 -8.66
N ILE A 4 6.42 -4.09 -8.50
CA ILE A 4 5.16 -3.93 -7.77
C ILE A 4 4.07 -3.56 -8.77
N LEU A 5 2.99 -4.34 -8.82
CA LEU A 5 1.88 -4.08 -9.75
C LEU A 5 1.14 -2.78 -9.42
N GLN A 6 1.08 -2.41 -8.15
CA GLN A 6 0.46 -1.17 -7.70
C GLN A 6 1.23 0.11 -8.12
N ASP A 7 2.45 -0.03 -8.67
CA ASP A 7 3.16 1.07 -9.33
C ASP A 7 2.58 1.40 -10.71
N LEU A 8 1.82 0.47 -11.30
CA LEU A 8 1.24 0.64 -12.63
C LEU A 8 -0.13 1.34 -12.54
N SER A 9 -0.36 2.27 -13.45
CA SER A 9 -1.70 2.79 -13.73
C SER A 9 -2.60 1.70 -14.32
N PHE A 10 -3.91 1.94 -14.38
CA PHE A 10 -4.83 1.00 -15.02
C PHE A 10 -4.47 0.73 -16.49
N ALA A 11 -4.08 1.77 -17.25
CA ALA A 11 -3.69 1.63 -18.65
C ALA A 11 -2.44 0.74 -18.81
N GLU A 12 -1.40 0.96 -18.00
CA GLU A 12 -0.18 0.13 -18.00
C GLU A 12 -0.48 -1.31 -17.55
N THR A 13 -1.39 -1.49 -16.58
CA THR A 13 -1.85 -2.83 -16.17
C THR A 13 -2.57 -3.53 -17.33
N GLU A 14 -3.38 -2.81 -18.10
CA GLU A 14 -4.07 -3.33 -19.27
C GLU A 14 -3.06 -3.76 -20.37
N GLU A 15 -2.10 -2.91 -20.69
CA GLU A 15 -1.03 -3.24 -21.64
C GLU A 15 -0.24 -4.47 -21.19
N LYS A 16 0.10 -4.56 -19.91
CA LYS A 16 0.80 -5.72 -19.36
C LYS A 16 -0.01 -7.00 -19.50
N VAL A 17 -1.29 -6.97 -19.15
CA VAL A 17 -2.19 -8.12 -19.26
C VAL A 17 -2.31 -8.60 -20.71
N LEU A 18 -2.47 -7.68 -21.66
CA LEU A 18 -2.51 -7.99 -23.09
C LEU A 18 -1.19 -8.59 -23.59
N SER A 19 -0.04 -8.06 -23.14
CA SER A 19 1.28 -8.59 -23.49
C SER A 19 1.49 -10.03 -23.00
N LEU A 20 0.78 -10.43 -21.94
CA LEU A 20 0.78 -11.78 -21.41
C LEU A 20 -0.24 -12.69 -22.17
N GLY A 21 -0.88 -12.21 -23.24
CA GLY A 21 -1.85 -12.99 -24.02
C GLY A 21 -3.23 -13.16 -23.37
N GLU A 22 -3.50 -12.41 -22.31
CA GLU A 22 -4.77 -12.43 -21.62
C GLU A 22 -5.75 -11.39 -22.20
N LYS A 23 -7.03 -11.56 -21.94
CA LYS A 23 -8.09 -10.67 -22.44
C LYS A 23 -8.17 -9.37 -21.61
N LYS A 24 -8.51 -8.26 -22.25
CA LYS A 24 -8.64 -6.92 -21.65
C LYS A 24 -9.42 -6.89 -20.32
N PHE A 25 -10.54 -7.62 -20.19
CA PHE A 25 -11.33 -7.64 -18.97
C PHE A 25 -10.58 -8.21 -17.75
N ARG A 26 -9.52 -9.01 -17.97
CA ARG A 26 -8.66 -9.52 -16.89
C ARG A 26 -7.86 -8.41 -16.19
N ALA A 27 -7.51 -7.35 -16.93
CA ALA A 27 -6.85 -6.18 -16.36
C ALA A 27 -7.75 -5.50 -15.30
N LYS A 28 -9.04 -5.36 -15.61
CA LYS A 28 -10.02 -4.82 -14.65
C LYS A 28 -10.12 -5.70 -13.40
N GLN A 29 -10.23 -7.01 -13.57
CA GLN A 29 -10.32 -7.95 -12.46
C GLN A 29 -9.07 -7.93 -11.57
N LEU A 30 -7.88 -7.86 -12.20
CA LEU A 30 -6.60 -7.76 -11.50
C LEU A 30 -6.51 -6.43 -10.74
N PHE A 31 -6.73 -5.31 -11.41
CA PHE A 31 -6.62 -3.98 -10.84
C PHE A 31 -7.60 -3.77 -9.68
N GLU A 32 -8.88 -4.10 -9.85
CA GLU A 32 -9.89 -4.00 -8.79
C GLU A 32 -9.54 -4.90 -7.58
N GLY A 33 -9.03 -6.11 -7.84
CA GLY A 33 -8.59 -6.99 -6.77
C GLY A 33 -7.45 -6.40 -5.96
N LEU A 34 -6.43 -5.83 -6.63
CA LEU A 34 -5.31 -5.17 -5.98
C LEU A 34 -5.75 -3.93 -5.19
N MET A 35 -6.65 -3.11 -5.75
CA MET A 35 -7.20 -1.91 -5.07
C MET A 35 -8.09 -2.25 -3.87
N GLN A 36 -8.57 -3.49 -3.77
CA GLN A 36 -9.24 -4.02 -2.57
C GLN A 36 -8.26 -4.57 -1.52
N GLY A 37 -6.96 -4.44 -1.74
CA GLY A 37 -5.92 -4.96 -0.85
C GLY A 37 -5.72 -6.48 -0.94
N ARG A 38 -6.20 -7.13 -1.99
CA ARG A 38 -5.98 -8.56 -2.23
C ARG A 38 -4.60 -8.79 -2.84
N ARG A 39 -3.96 -9.89 -2.46
CA ARG A 39 -2.75 -10.37 -3.13
C ARG A 39 -3.10 -10.95 -4.49
N ILE A 40 -2.16 -10.99 -5.42
CA ILE A 40 -2.34 -11.62 -6.74
C ILE A 40 -2.83 -13.07 -6.56
N SER A 41 -2.23 -13.79 -5.62
CA SER A 41 -2.60 -15.18 -5.29
C SER A 41 -4.05 -15.34 -4.82
N ASP A 42 -4.62 -14.33 -4.17
CA ASP A 42 -5.96 -14.37 -3.57
C ASP A 42 -7.09 -13.92 -4.51
N ILE A 43 -6.77 -13.37 -5.69
CA ILE A 43 -7.78 -12.95 -6.67
C ILE A 43 -8.37 -14.19 -7.36
N THR A 44 -9.53 -14.62 -6.90
CA THR A 44 -10.18 -15.88 -7.35
C THR A 44 -10.65 -15.84 -8.80
N SER A 45 -10.91 -14.67 -9.36
CA SER A 45 -11.37 -14.49 -10.75
C SER A 45 -10.26 -14.73 -11.79
N LEU A 46 -8.99 -14.80 -11.38
CA LEU A 46 -7.84 -15.05 -12.26
C LEU A 46 -7.47 -16.51 -12.29
N SER A 47 -7.07 -17.03 -13.47
CA SER A 47 -6.58 -18.39 -13.63
C SER A 47 -5.25 -18.62 -12.90
N GLY A 48 -5.00 -19.84 -12.43
CA GLY A 48 -3.75 -20.18 -11.77
C GLY A 48 -2.51 -19.94 -12.66
N ALA A 49 -2.62 -20.27 -13.96
CA ALA A 49 -1.55 -20.06 -14.92
C ALA A 49 -1.21 -18.56 -15.09
N PHE A 50 -2.24 -17.71 -15.14
CA PHE A 50 -2.02 -16.26 -15.24
C PHE A 50 -1.40 -15.68 -13.96
N LYS A 51 -1.86 -16.10 -12.78
CA LYS A 51 -1.24 -15.72 -11.49
C LYS A 51 0.23 -16.13 -11.43
N ALA A 52 0.56 -17.35 -11.82
CA ALA A 52 1.93 -17.85 -11.83
C ALA A 52 2.84 -16.95 -12.68
N ARG A 53 2.39 -16.57 -13.90
CA ARG A 53 3.13 -15.68 -14.80
C ARG A 53 3.34 -14.28 -14.21
N LEU A 54 2.32 -13.74 -13.52
CA LEU A 54 2.46 -12.46 -12.82
C LEU A 54 3.46 -12.56 -11.67
N LEU A 55 3.41 -13.63 -10.88
CA LEU A 55 4.29 -13.85 -9.73
C LEU A 55 5.75 -14.13 -10.10
N GLU A 56 6.06 -14.44 -11.35
CA GLU A 56 7.45 -14.51 -11.84
C GLU A 56 8.13 -13.13 -11.81
N GLU A 57 7.39 -12.08 -12.17
CA GLU A 57 7.92 -10.71 -12.32
C GLU A 57 7.55 -9.78 -11.17
N TYR A 58 6.37 -9.97 -10.55
CA TYR A 58 5.79 -9.06 -9.56
C TYR A 58 5.74 -9.67 -8.17
N GLU A 59 5.84 -8.78 -7.16
CA GLU A 59 5.64 -9.15 -5.76
C GLU A 59 4.15 -9.43 -5.49
N ASP A 60 3.86 -10.50 -4.76
CA ASP A 60 2.50 -10.85 -4.35
C ASP A 60 2.00 -9.94 -3.21
N GLU A 61 2.91 -9.58 -2.32
CA GLU A 61 2.63 -8.78 -1.13
C GLU A 61 3.78 -7.78 -0.88
N PRO A 62 3.77 -6.63 -1.58
CA PRO A 62 4.88 -5.67 -1.53
C PRO A 62 5.06 -5.01 -0.16
N VAL A 63 3.99 -4.90 0.61
CA VAL A 63 3.97 -4.37 1.98
C VAL A 63 3.21 -5.31 2.89
N ARG A 64 3.81 -5.69 4.01
CA ARG A 64 3.21 -6.57 5.03
C ARG A 64 3.14 -5.86 6.35
N ILE A 65 2.06 -6.07 7.10
CA ILE A 65 2.03 -5.70 8.52
C ILE A 65 2.88 -6.71 9.29
N LYS A 66 3.99 -6.23 9.83
CA LYS A 66 4.88 -7.04 10.68
C LYS A 66 4.40 -7.05 12.12
N GLU A 67 3.95 -5.91 12.61
CA GLU A 67 3.50 -5.74 13.99
C GLU A 67 2.46 -4.62 14.09
N THR A 68 1.54 -4.76 15.03
CA THR A 68 0.51 -3.74 15.32
C THR A 68 0.52 -3.43 16.82
N PHE A 69 0.57 -2.15 17.15
CA PHE A 69 0.50 -1.64 18.51
C PHE A 69 -0.82 -0.87 18.70
N TYR A 70 -1.52 -1.18 19.76
CA TYR A 70 -2.82 -0.58 20.07
C TYR A 70 -2.70 0.40 21.24
N SER A 71 -3.29 1.58 21.08
CA SER A 71 -3.40 2.59 22.14
C SER A 71 -4.81 2.58 22.74
N SER A 72 -4.93 3.06 23.97
CA SER A 72 -6.21 3.13 24.72
C SER A 72 -7.24 4.06 24.06
N ASP A 73 -6.81 5.02 23.24
CA ASP A 73 -7.66 5.94 22.50
C ASP A 73 -8.18 5.38 21.16
N GLY A 74 -7.85 4.12 20.84
CA GLY A 74 -8.22 3.46 19.60
C GLY A 74 -7.29 3.75 18.43
N THR A 75 -6.16 4.43 18.67
CA THR A 75 -5.09 4.61 17.68
C THR A 75 -4.33 3.30 17.51
N GLU A 76 -4.04 2.94 16.27
CA GLU A 76 -3.26 1.76 15.92
C GLU A 76 -1.97 2.19 15.19
N LYS A 77 -0.82 1.76 15.70
CA LYS A 77 0.47 1.96 15.04
C LYS A 77 0.88 0.67 14.36
N TYR A 78 1.21 0.75 13.09
CA TYR A 78 1.67 -0.37 12.28
C TYR A 78 3.17 -0.27 12.02
N LEU A 79 3.84 -1.39 12.12
CA LEU A 79 5.18 -1.59 11.60
C LEU A 79 5.04 -2.41 10.31
N PHE A 80 5.34 -1.78 9.19
CA PHE A 80 5.30 -2.43 7.88
C PHE A 80 6.68 -2.95 7.49
N SER A 81 6.71 -4.13 6.89
CA SER A 81 7.89 -4.71 6.23
C SER A 81 7.73 -4.60 4.72
N LEU A 82 8.73 -4.04 4.07
CA LEU A 82 8.82 -3.95 2.62
C LEU A 82 9.50 -5.18 2.02
N SER A 83 9.38 -5.38 0.72
CA SER A 83 9.95 -6.53 0.01
C SER A 83 11.48 -6.59 0.05
N ASP A 84 12.15 -5.46 0.23
CA ASP A 84 13.60 -5.35 0.40
C ASP A 84 14.09 -5.54 1.83
N GLY A 85 13.18 -5.85 2.77
CA GLY A 85 13.47 -6.04 4.19
C GLY A 85 13.52 -4.76 5.02
N ASN A 86 13.40 -3.59 4.42
CA ASN A 86 13.26 -2.34 5.15
C ASN A 86 11.94 -2.27 5.92
N LEU A 87 11.94 -1.48 6.98
CA LEU A 87 10.77 -1.26 7.83
C LEU A 87 10.36 0.20 7.77
N VAL A 88 9.04 0.43 7.73
CA VAL A 88 8.44 1.76 7.84
C VAL A 88 7.24 1.71 8.78
N GLU A 89 6.88 2.85 9.34
CA GLU A 89 5.77 2.96 10.28
C GLU A 89 4.60 3.69 9.65
N GLY A 90 3.39 3.35 10.10
CA GLY A 90 2.17 4.08 9.83
C GLY A 90 1.27 4.10 11.05
N VAL A 91 0.35 5.03 11.09
CA VAL A 91 -0.57 5.20 12.22
C VAL A 91 -1.98 5.37 11.70
N LEU A 92 -2.91 4.56 12.22
CA LEU A 92 -4.33 4.70 12.00
C LEU A 92 -4.96 5.38 13.20
N MET A 93 -5.54 6.54 12.99
CA MET A 93 -6.20 7.33 14.01
C MET A 93 -7.70 7.29 13.80
N LYS A 94 -8.45 7.09 14.89
CA LYS A 94 -9.91 7.09 14.87
C LYS A 94 -10.44 8.43 15.36
N TYR A 95 -11.23 9.08 14.52
CA TYR A 95 -11.92 10.32 14.85
C TYR A 95 -13.44 10.16 14.78
N LYS A 96 -14.19 11.16 15.26
CA LYS A 96 -15.66 11.17 15.19
C LYS A 96 -16.19 11.09 13.74
N TYR A 97 -15.43 11.63 12.78
CA TYR A 97 -15.77 11.66 11.36
C TYR A 97 -15.23 10.45 10.56
N GLY A 98 -14.49 9.55 11.20
CA GLY A 98 -13.93 8.37 10.53
C GLY A 98 -12.48 8.09 10.89
N TYR A 99 -11.79 7.35 10.01
CA TYR A 99 -10.40 6.97 10.20
C TYR A 99 -9.48 7.84 9.35
N THR A 100 -8.33 8.19 9.91
CA THR A 100 -7.23 8.85 9.18
C THR A 100 -5.98 8.01 9.31
N GLN A 101 -5.34 7.70 8.19
CA GLN A 101 -4.07 6.97 8.18
C GLN A 101 -2.91 7.90 7.85
N CYS A 102 -1.91 7.93 8.72
CA CYS A 102 -0.61 8.50 8.44
C CYS A 102 0.29 7.40 7.86
N ILE A 103 0.97 7.67 6.76
CA ILE A 103 1.81 6.74 6.02
C ILE A 103 3.23 7.28 5.85
N SER A 104 4.18 6.38 5.67
CA SER A 104 5.56 6.73 5.34
C SER A 104 5.74 6.83 3.82
N THR A 105 6.53 7.81 3.36
CA THR A 105 6.91 8.00 1.96
C THR A 105 8.38 7.72 1.70
N GLN A 106 9.15 7.50 2.76
CA GLN A 106 10.59 7.24 2.72
C GLN A 106 10.97 6.17 3.73
N VAL A 107 12.06 5.45 3.46
CA VAL A 107 12.77 4.65 4.45
C VAL A 107 13.85 5.53 5.07
N GLY A 108 13.72 5.81 6.37
CA GLY A 108 14.55 6.78 7.07
C GLY A 108 14.18 8.22 6.73
N CYS A 109 14.97 9.17 7.19
CA CYS A 109 14.71 10.59 6.96
C CYS A 109 16.02 11.40 6.97
N ARG A 110 16.11 12.37 6.06
CA ARG A 110 17.27 13.25 5.87
C ARG A 110 17.27 14.45 6.83
N MET A 111 16.13 14.77 7.46
CA MET A 111 15.94 16.04 8.17
C MET A 111 16.78 16.19 9.45
N GLY A 112 17.21 15.09 10.07
CA GLY A 112 18.10 15.13 11.21
C GLY A 112 17.48 15.70 12.52
N CYS A 113 16.15 15.67 12.64
CA CYS A 113 15.47 16.17 13.84
C CYS A 113 15.90 15.37 15.08
N LYS A 114 16.41 16.05 16.11
CA LYS A 114 17.00 15.43 17.32
C LYS A 114 16.01 14.55 18.12
N PHE A 115 14.72 14.82 17.99
CA PHE A 115 13.65 14.10 18.70
C PHE A 115 13.00 12.96 17.88
N CYS A 116 13.43 12.75 16.63
CA CYS A 116 12.77 11.82 15.71
C CYS A 116 13.65 10.59 15.45
N ALA A 117 13.14 9.40 15.80
CA ALA A 117 13.85 8.14 15.60
C ALA A 117 14.09 7.83 14.11
N SER A 118 13.21 8.28 13.21
CA SER A 118 13.32 8.02 11.77
C SER A 118 14.56 8.67 11.13
N THR A 119 15.24 9.59 11.83
CA THR A 119 16.44 10.25 11.31
C THR A 119 17.75 9.57 11.72
N LEU A 120 17.71 8.62 12.66
CA LEU A 120 18.92 8.01 13.26
C LEU A 120 19.78 7.28 12.22
N GLY A 121 19.16 6.64 11.23
CA GLY A 121 19.83 5.93 10.13
C GLY A 121 20.02 6.77 8.86
N GLY A 122 19.62 8.05 8.89
CA GLY A 122 19.56 8.87 7.67
C GLY A 122 18.49 8.41 6.67
N LEU A 123 18.54 8.94 5.45
CA LEU A 123 17.66 8.53 4.36
C LEU A 123 18.28 7.33 3.63
N VAL A 124 17.55 6.22 3.59
CA VAL A 124 17.93 5.03 2.80
C VAL A 124 17.43 5.18 1.35
N ARG A 125 16.11 5.36 1.18
CA ARG A 125 15.47 5.58 -0.13
C ARG A 125 14.06 6.17 -0.01
N ASN A 126 13.56 6.67 -1.11
CA ASN A 126 12.13 6.95 -1.26
C ASN A 126 11.35 5.64 -1.46
N LEU A 127 10.09 5.62 -1.07
CA LEU A 127 9.17 4.54 -1.41
C LEU A 127 8.63 4.75 -2.84
N SER A 128 8.28 3.66 -3.52
CA SER A 128 7.54 3.73 -4.77
C SER A 128 6.07 4.09 -4.52
N ALA A 129 5.37 4.51 -5.57
CA ALA A 129 3.93 4.80 -5.48
C ALA A 129 3.15 3.56 -5.01
N GLY A 130 3.51 2.38 -5.51
CA GLY A 130 2.90 1.10 -5.11
C GLY A 130 3.16 0.75 -3.66
N GLU A 131 4.35 1.02 -3.11
CA GLU A 131 4.64 0.80 -1.69
C GLU A 131 3.85 1.77 -0.80
N ILE A 132 3.71 3.03 -1.23
CA ILE A 132 2.90 4.04 -0.51
C ILE A 132 1.42 3.62 -0.50
N LEU A 133 0.89 3.27 -1.67
CA LEU A 133 -0.49 2.82 -1.82
C LEU A 133 -0.76 1.53 -1.05
N SER A 134 0.16 0.57 -1.06
CA SER A 134 0.01 -0.72 -0.39
C SER A 134 -0.10 -0.61 1.13
N GLN A 135 0.52 0.40 1.76
CA GLN A 135 0.30 0.68 3.19
C GLN A 135 -1.17 0.99 3.48
N ILE A 136 -1.81 1.77 2.60
CA ILE A 136 -3.23 2.12 2.74
C ILE A 136 -4.10 0.89 2.47
N LEU A 137 -3.82 0.15 1.40
CA LEU A 137 -4.63 -0.99 0.97
C LEU A 137 -4.65 -2.11 2.01
N VAL A 138 -3.48 -2.43 2.61
CA VAL A 138 -3.39 -3.52 3.60
C VAL A 138 -4.13 -3.17 4.89
N VAL A 139 -4.06 -1.92 5.36
CA VAL A 139 -4.80 -1.46 6.54
C VAL A 139 -6.29 -1.35 6.23
N ASN A 140 -6.66 -0.83 5.05
CA ASN A 140 -8.05 -0.74 4.61
C ASN A 140 -8.73 -2.11 4.51
N ALA A 141 -8.01 -3.13 4.03
CA ALA A 141 -8.52 -4.50 3.98
C ALA A 141 -8.81 -5.07 5.38
N LEU A 142 -7.96 -4.76 6.37
CA LEU A 142 -8.16 -5.12 7.78
C LEU A 142 -9.43 -4.49 8.36
N HIS A 143 -9.68 -3.23 8.04
CA HIS A 143 -10.83 -2.45 8.53
C HIS A 143 -12.05 -2.50 7.60
N ARG A 144 -12.15 -3.52 6.73
CA ARG A 144 -13.28 -3.77 5.83
C ARG A 144 -13.66 -2.59 4.93
N GLY A 145 -12.65 -1.86 4.45
CA GLY A 145 -12.86 -0.75 3.52
C GLY A 145 -13.22 0.60 4.16
N CYS A 146 -13.14 0.74 5.48
CA CYS A 146 -13.51 1.99 6.16
C CYS A 146 -12.64 3.20 5.79
N LEU A 147 -11.40 2.98 5.33
CA LEU A 147 -10.49 4.07 4.96
C LEU A 147 -10.82 4.72 3.62
N LEU A 148 -11.46 4.01 2.71
CA LEU A 148 -11.79 4.56 1.38
C LEU A 148 -12.82 5.70 1.44
N TYR A 149 -13.58 5.81 2.53
CA TYR A 149 -14.52 6.91 2.74
C TYR A 149 -13.87 8.19 3.29
N THR A 150 -12.63 8.12 3.77
CA THR A 150 -11.94 9.25 4.41
C THR A 150 -10.88 9.88 3.52
N SER A 151 -10.61 9.34 2.34
CA SER A 151 -9.68 9.93 1.38
C SER A 151 -10.19 11.27 0.84
N ASP A 152 -11.50 11.49 0.77
CA ASP A 152 -12.10 12.77 0.38
C ASP A 152 -11.93 13.86 1.45
N ALA A 153 -11.78 13.47 2.72
CA ALA A 153 -11.54 14.43 3.80
C ALA A 153 -10.12 15.01 3.82
N ALA A 154 -9.19 14.44 3.05
CA ALA A 154 -7.84 14.99 2.91
C ALA A 154 -7.81 16.25 2.03
N ASP A 155 -8.75 16.42 1.11
CA ASP A 155 -8.86 17.60 0.24
C ASP A 155 -9.37 18.83 1.01
N ASP A 156 -10.13 18.66 2.09
CA ASP A 156 -10.60 19.75 2.93
C ASP A 156 -9.52 20.42 3.79
N ARG A 157 -8.30 19.86 3.82
CA ARG A 157 -7.19 20.43 4.58
C ARG A 157 -6.36 21.46 3.81
N ILE A 158 -6.66 21.71 2.54
CA ILE A 158 -5.96 22.72 1.72
C ILE A 158 -6.52 24.13 1.99
N SER A 159 -7.57 24.27 2.78
CA SER A 159 -8.12 25.54 3.20
C SER A 159 -7.85 25.83 4.69
N VAL A 160 -6.59 25.90 5.06
CA VAL A 160 -6.18 26.59 6.29
C VAL A 160 -5.29 27.75 5.87
N ASP A 161 -5.91 28.90 5.70
CA ASP A 161 -5.26 30.20 5.67
C ASP A 161 -4.54 30.49 7.02
#